data_cbb19d60b14c1d2d5e9f434b6ed992a0
#
_entry.id   cbb19d60b14c1d2d5e9f434b6ed992a0
#
_cell.length_a   1.000
_cell.length_b   1.000
_cell.length_c   1.000
_cell.angle_alpha   90.00
_cell.angle_beta   90.00
_cell.angle_gamma   90.00
#
_symmetry.space_group_name_H-M   'P 1'
#
loop_
_entity.id
_entity.type
_entity.pdbx_description
1 polymer ?
#
loop_
_entity_poly.entity_id
_entity_poly.type
_entity_poly.pdbx_seq_one_letter_code
_entity_poly.pdbx_strand_id
1 'polypeptide(L)'
;MFSSALKTLSSNISANYQISPHPTVVSGPWRIHDGKKKSTGTTASVFIFDRKVLEYRPSGLGGRSGSSLKKLQEDVVERLKREASNLARLRHPSVLQVLEPVEETRGGGLMFVTEPVTTSLAGLLREKDEQERTSRTGSRASHYMVEEANGTRRRRELEIDELEIQKGLLQVAKGLEFLHESAGLVHGNLNPEAIYINAKSDWKISGLGFAGPPNSTESRSSLSPLALSEVLYQDPRLPQSVQLNLDYTSPDFALDSNVTTAADMFSLGLVIIALYNSPHVSPLQTHSNLSSYKKLLSSPSSTPSQGNNFLCSGTIPKDLLSHLLPKLITRRPAQRLNAREFQQSQYFDNILVSTIRFLESLPAKNANEKSQFMRGLQRVLPEFPPTVLERKVLGALLDELKDRELLPLILQNVFAILQRVSNARRTLPEKVIPRLKEIFLAHQSSKGTVQERDSKKDAGLMVVLENMNVVAENCSGKEFKDGESAIHRVLAHLADPIRHSAADSAWFGLANPFPG
;
A
#
# COMPACT_ATOMS: atom_id res chain seq x y z
N MET A 1 -11.98 21.09 33.75
CA MET A 1 -13.28 21.01 33.09
C MET A 1 -13.13 20.88 31.57
N PHE A 2 -12.48 19.80 31.06
CA PHE A 2 -12.40 19.52 29.63
C PHE A 2 -12.59 18.01 29.31
N SER A 3 -13.43 17.34 30.15
CA SER A 3 -13.65 15.89 30.04
C SER A 3 -15.03 15.49 29.52
N SER A 4 -15.74 16.34 28.76
CA SER A 4 -17.10 16.01 28.36
C SER A 4 -17.45 16.26 26.89
N ALA A 5 -16.47 16.46 25.99
CA ALA A 5 -16.74 16.73 24.56
C ALA A 5 -16.40 15.58 23.60
N LEU A 6 -15.97 14.42 24.10
CA LEU A 6 -15.80 13.19 23.32
C LEU A 6 -16.93 12.18 23.58
N LYS A 7 -18.14 12.65 23.83
CA LYS A 7 -19.32 11.81 23.72
C LYS A 7 -19.58 11.52 22.24
N THR A 8 -18.97 10.45 21.79
CA THR A 8 -19.53 9.43 20.90
C THR A 8 -20.64 9.93 19.98
N LEU A 9 -20.30 10.52 18.87
CA LEU A 9 -21.01 10.18 17.65
C LEU A 9 -20.68 8.70 17.44
N SER A 10 -21.54 7.79 17.90
CA SER A 10 -21.44 6.38 17.56
C SER A 10 -21.63 6.32 16.04
N SER A 11 -20.52 6.24 15.33
CA SER A 11 -20.55 6.03 13.88
C SER A 11 -21.16 4.64 13.72
N ASN A 12 -22.41 4.56 13.32
CA ASN A 12 -23.02 3.27 13.02
C ASN A 12 -22.47 2.84 11.66
N ILE A 13 -21.31 2.19 11.66
CA ILE A 13 -20.60 1.77 10.45
C ILE A 13 -21.54 0.93 9.59
N SER A 14 -22.27 -0.02 10.18
CA SER A 14 -23.19 -0.89 9.47
C SER A 14 -24.35 -0.12 8.81
N ALA A 15 -24.80 0.98 9.40
CA ALA A 15 -25.82 1.85 8.80
C ALA A 15 -25.25 2.71 7.67
N ASN A 16 -24.01 3.22 7.82
CA ASN A 16 -23.39 4.19 6.91
C ASN A 16 -22.66 3.55 5.73
N TYR A 17 -22.26 2.29 5.85
CA TYR A 17 -21.51 1.58 4.81
C TYR A 17 -22.28 0.39 4.26
N GLN A 18 -22.17 0.16 2.97
CA GLN A 18 -22.52 -1.10 2.33
C GLN A 18 -21.27 -1.97 2.40
N ILE A 19 -21.32 -3.07 3.15
CA ILE A 19 -20.19 -3.96 3.42
C ILE A 19 -20.36 -5.23 2.59
N SER A 20 -19.30 -5.67 1.90
CA SER A 20 -19.29 -6.96 1.19
C SER A 20 -19.54 -8.12 2.17
N PRO A 21 -20.33 -9.13 1.82
CA PRO A 21 -20.63 -10.26 2.71
C PRO A 21 -19.38 -11.14 3.00
N HIS A 22 -18.46 -11.22 2.04
CA HIS A 22 -17.24 -12.01 2.17
C HIS A 22 -16.01 -11.12 2.38
N PRO A 23 -15.07 -11.51 3.27
CA PRO A 23 -13.84 -10.77 3.43
C PRO A 23 -12.97 -10.90 2.17
N THR A 24 -12.41 -9.80 1.73
CA THR A 24 -11.45 -9.74 0.62
C THR A 24 -10.06 -10.15 1.10
N VAL A 25 -9.72 -9.82 2.35
CA VAL A 25 -8.42 -10.08 2.97
C VAL A 25 -8.62 -10.60 4.40
N VAL A 26 -7.78 -11.56 4.81
CA VAL A 26 -7.64 -11.98 6.21
C VAL A 26 -6.19 -11.76 6.63
N SER A 27 -5.96 -10.92 7.64
CA SER A 27 -4.62 -10.60 8.13
C SER A 27 -4.63 -10.43 9.65
N GLY A 28 -3.80 -11.21 10.33
CA GLY A 28 -3.83 -11.28 11.79
C GLY A 28 -5.23 -11.62 12.31
N PRO A 29 -5.74 -10.87 13.29
CA PRO A 29 -7.07 -11.07 13.84
C PRO A 29 -8.21 -10.51 12.97
N TRP A 30 -7.88 -9.73 11.95
CA TRP A 30 -8.85 -8.95 11.20
C TRP A 30 -9.32 -9.65 9.94
N ARG A 31 -10.64 -9.65 9.73
CA ARG A 31 -11.29 -9.92 8.45
C ARG A 31 -11.62 -8.59 7.82
N ILE A 32 -11.10 -8.35 6.62
CA ILE A 32 -11.20 -7.07 5.94
C ILE A 32 -12.16 -7.23 4.76
N HIS A 33 -13.22 -6.44 4.77
CA HIS A 33 -14.27 -6.44 3.78
C HIS A 33 -14.21 -5.17 2.94
N ASP A 34 -14.52 -5.27 1.66
CA ASP A 34 -14.75 -4.09 0.84
C ASP A 34 -16.00 -3.37 1.32
N GLY A 35 -15.90 -2.07 1.47
CA GLY A 35 -16.96 -1.20 1.91
C GLY A 35 -17.19 -0.03 0.97
N LYS A 36 -18.43 0.45 0.89
CA LYS A 36 -18.80 1.64 0.14
C LYS A 36 -19.65 2.56 1.02
N LYS A 37 -19.22 3.81 1.21
CA LYS A 37 -19.98 4.78 2.00
C LYS A 37 -21.27 5.13 1.27
N LYS A 38 -22.42 4.89 1.89
CA LYS A 38 -23.75 5.04 1.25
C LYS A 38 -24.03 6.47 0.81
N SER A 39 -23.55 7.47 1.56
CA SER A 39 -23.82 8.88 1.30
C SER A 39 -23.00 9.45 0.13
N THR A 40 -21.75 8.99 -0.06
CA THR A 40 -20.82 9.55 -1.06
C THR A 40 -20.43 8.57 -2.16
N GLY A 41 -20.70 7.28 -1.97
CA GLY A 41 -20.22 6.24 -2.87
C GLY A 41 -18.71 5.94 -2.76
N THR A 42 -18.01 6.56 -1.83
CA THR A 42 -16.55 6.40 -1.66
C THR A 42 -16.21 4.99 -1.18
N THR A 43 -15.22 4.37 -1.80
CA THR A 43 -14.70 3.06 -1.40
C THR A 43 -13.88 3.16 -0.12
N ALA A 44 -13.95 2.12 0.71
CA ALA A 44 -13.24 1.99 1.97
C ALA A 44 -13.01 0.51 2.27
N SER A 45 -12.19 0.21 3.27
CA SER A 45 -12.05 -1.13 3.81
C SER A 45 -12.57 -1.20 5.24
N VAL A 46 -13.37 -2.21 5.54
CA VAL A 46 -13.99 -2.42 6.84
C VAL A 46 -13.30 -3.58 7.53
N PHE A 47 -12.64 -3.29 8.62
CA PHE A 47 -11.94 -4.26 9.46
C PHE A 47 -12.90 -4.80 10.50
N ILE A 48 -13.08 -6.11 10.55
CA ILE A 48 -14.00 -6.79 11.46
C ILE A 48 -13.25 -7.86 12.24
N PHE A 49 -13.37 -7.79 13.56
CA PHE A 49 -12.92 -8.82 14.47
C PHE A 49 -14.13 -9.53 15.08
N ASP A 50 -14.20 -10.85 14.93
CA ASP A 50 -15.24 -11.67 15.55
C ASP A 50 -14.71 -12.30 16.85
N ARG A 51 -15.29 -11.91 17.99
CA ARG A 51 -14.91 -12.41 19.32
C ARG A 51 -15.01 -13.93 19.43
N LYS A 52 -15.86 -14.58 18.62
CA LYS A 52 -16.00 -16.03 18.62
C LYS A 52 -14.71 -16.77 18.26
N VAL A 53 -13.78 -16.11 17.56
CA VAL A 53 -12.45 -16.67 17.26
C VAL A 53 -11.66 -16.95 18.54
N LEU A 54 -11.95 -16.25 19.65
CA LEU A 54 -11.33 -16.46 20.95
C LEU A 54 -11.97 -17.60 21.74
N GLU A 55 -13.13 -18.13 21.31
CA GLU A 55 -13.79 -19.23 22.01
C GLU A 55 -13.02 -20.52 21.78
N TYR A 56 -12.30 -20.94 22.81
CA TYR A 56 -11.61 -22.22 22.80
C TYR A 56 -12.64 -23.36 22.84
N ARG A 57 -12.62 -24.24 21.85
CA ARG A 57 -13.37 -25.49 21.85
C ARG A 57 -12.43 -26.61 22.31
N PRO A 58 -12.45 -27.03 23.60
CA PRO A 58 -11.64 -28.14 24.02
C PRO A 58 -12.21 -29.43 23.43
N SER A 59 -11.42 -30.12 22.64
CA SER A 59 -11.63 -31.54 22.35
C SER A 59 -11.17 -32.34 23.56
N GLY A 60 -12.07 -32.54 24.55
CA GLY A 60 -11.90 -33.51 25.62
C GLY A 60 -11.11 -33.05 26.84
N LEU A 61 -11.71 -33.23 28.00
CA LEU A 61 -11.24 -33.14 29.39
C LEU A 61 -11.38 -31.76 30.04
N GLY A 62 -12.37 -31.72 30.95
CA GLY A 62 -12.71 -30.60 31.76
C GLY A 62 -11.59 -30.18 32.73
N GLY A 63 -11.43 -28.89 32.91
CA GLY A 63 -10.52 -28.34 33.89
C GLY A 63 -10.80 -26.87 34.20
N ARG A 64 -11.26 -26.62 35.38
CA ARG A 64 -11.26 -25.41 36.23
C ARG A 64 -10.35 -24.25 35.75
N SER A 65 -10.73 -23.45 34.74
CA SER A 65 -9.97 -22.26 34.40
C SER A 65 -10.79 -21.17 33.65
N GLY A 66 -12.11 -21.15 33.88
CA GLY A 66 -12.99 -20.22 33.16
C GLY A 66 -12.70 -18.75 33.40
N SER A 67 -12.34 -18.34 34.62
CA SER A 67 -12.12 -16.93 34.97
C SER A 67 -10.81 -16.37 34.38
N SER A 68 -9.72 -17.15 34.39
CA SER A 68 -8.43 -16.72 33.83
C SER A 68 -8.47 -16.59 32.31
N LEU A 69 -9.12 -17.53 31.60
CA LEU A 69 -9.26 -17.44 30.14
C LEU A 69 -10.13 -16.25 29.73
N LYS A 70 -11.21 -16.00 30.46
CA LYS A 70 -12.11 -14.88 30.20
C LYS A 70 -11.36 -13.55 30.31
N LYS A 71 -10.53 -13.37 31.33
CA LYS A 71 -9.67 -12.19 31.49
C LYS A 71 -8.72 -12.04 30.30
N LEU A 72 -8.02 -13.10 29.89
CA LEU A 72 -7.13 -13.06 28.72
C LEU A 72 -7.87 -12.68 27.43
N GLN A 73 -9.08 -13.16 27.22
CA GLN A 73 -9.91 -12.78 26.09
C GLN A 73 -10.30 -11.30 26.13
N GLU A 74 -10.61 -10.77 27.30
CA GLU A 74 -10.89 -9.34 27.50
C GLU A 74 -9.65 -8.48 27.23
N ASP A 75 -8.47 -8.89 27.71
CA ASP A 75 -7.20 -8.23 27.45
C ASP A 75 -6.87 -8.18 25.94
N VAL A 76 -7.19 -9.25 25.20
CA VAL A 76 -7.06 -9.28 23.72
C VAL A 76 -7.98 -8.25 23.09
N VAL A 77 -9.26 -8.21 23.46
CA VAL A 77 -10.23 -7.24 22.91
C VAL A 77 -9.78 -5.81 23.19
N GLU A 78 -9.34 -5.51 24.42
CA GLU A 78 -8.84 -4.18 24.78
C GLU A 78 -7.57 -3.81 24.00
N ARG A 79 -6.68 -4.76 23.72
CA ARG A 79 -5.50 -4.53 22.89
C ARG A 79 -5.89 -4.22 21.43
N LEU A 80 -6.87 -4.92 20.86
CA LEU A 80 -7.36 -4.66 19.51
C LEU A 80 -8.11 -3.31 19.43
N LYS A 81 -8.85 -2.91 20.46
CA LYS A 81 -9.42 -1.54 20.55
C LYS A 81 -8.32 -0.48 20.57
N ARG A 82 -7.27 -0.72 21.36
CA ARG A 82 -6.11 0.16 21.43
C ARG A 82 -5.41 0.27 20.08
N GLU A 83 -5.25 -0.84 19.34
CA GLU A 83 -4.70 -0.84 17.97
C GLU A 83 -5.43 0.14 17.06
N ALA A 84 -6.75 0.00 16.94
CA ALA A 84 -7.57 0.89 16.11
C ALA A 84 -7.54 2.35 16.61
N SER A 85 -7.52 2.55 17.92
CA SER A 85 -7.45 3.88 18.53
C SER A 85 -6.08 4.55 18.30
N ASN A 86 -4.99 3.79 18.36
CA ASN A 86 -3.65 4.28 18.06
C ASN A 86 -3.55 4.70 16.59
N LEU A 87 -4.00 3.86 15.67
CA LEU A 87 -4.06 4.19 14.25
C LEU A 87 -4.89 5.44 13.97
N ALA A 88 -6.03 5.61 14.65
CA ALA A 88 -6.91 6.76 14.46
C ALA A 88 -6.27 8.10 14.84
N ARG A 89 -5.28 8.10 15.73
CA ARG A 89 -4.55 9.30 16.18
C ARG A 89 -3.40 9.69 15.26
N LEU A 90 -2.90 8.76 14.46
CA LEU A 90 -1.73 8.95 13.61
C LEU A 90 -2.14 9.38 12.20
N ARG A 91 -1.39 10.32 11.64
CA ARG A 91 -1.60 10.81 10.27
C ARG A 91 -0.25 10.88 9.57
N HIS A 92 0.02 9.90 8.72
CA HIS A 92 1.24 9.84 7.91
C HIS A 92 0.98 9.02 6.63
N PRO A 93 1.56 9.38 5.48
CA PRO A 93 1.34 8.68 4.21
C PRO A 93 1.67 7.18 4.24
N SER A 94 2.61 6.74 5.07
CA SER A 94 3.01 5.34 5.23
C SER A 94 2.35 4.63 6.43
N VAL A 95 1.36 5.25 7.07
CA VAL A 95 0.54 4.64 8.13
C VAL A 95 -0.88 4.51 7.61
N LEU A 96 -1.51 3.37 7.88
CA LEU A 96 -2.88 3.11 7.43
C LEU A 96 -3.86 4.10 8.05
N GLN A 97 -4.58 4.84 7.20
CA GLN A 97 -5.50 5.88 7.63
C GLN A 97 -6.83 5.31 8.09
N VAL A 98 -7.22 5.60 9.31
CA VAL A 98 -8.56 5.31 9.83
C VAL A 98 -9.52 6.42 9.39
N LEU A 99 -10.65 6.04 8.81
CA LEU A 99 -11.73 6.91 8.35
C LEU A 99 -12.86 7.00 9.37
N GLU A 100 -13.23 5.86 9.98
CA GLU A 100 -14.22 5.81 11.07
C GLU A 100 -13.61 5.06 12.26
N PRO A 101 -13.78 5.57 13.49
CA PRO A 101 -13.20 4.98 14.69
C PRO A 101 -13.78 3.60 14.99
N VAL A 102 -13.13 2.89 15.92
CA VAL A 102 -13.56 1.57 16.34
C VAL A 102 -14.89 1.63 17.08
N GLU A 103 -15.81 0.73 16.71
CA GLU A 103 -17.05 0.46 17.43
C GLU A 103 -17.16 -1.02 17.80
N GLU A 104 -17.89 -1.29 18.88
CA GLU A 104 -18.23 -2.67 19.27
C GLU A 104 -19.44 -3.17 18.50
N THR A 105 -19.36 -4.40 18.02
CA THR A 105 -20.48 -5.10 17.40
C THR A 105 -21.38 -5.71 18.49
N ARG A 106 -22.64 -6.01 18.15
CA ARG A 106 -23.61 -6.66 19.07
C ARG A 106 -23.11 -7.98 19.67
N GLY A 107 -22.17 -8.65 19.01
CA GLY A 107 -21.55 -9.89 19.49
C GLY A 107 -20.28 -9.68 20.32
N GLY A 108 -19.95 -8.46 20.74
CA GLY A 108 -18.73 -8.12 21.48
C GLY A 108 -17.45 -8.17 20.62
N GLY A 109 -17.58 -8.26 19.30
CA GLY A 109 -16.48 -8.08 18.35
C GLY A 109 -16.23 -6.60 18.09
N LEU A 110 -15.29 -6.31 17.21
CA LEU A 110 -14.86 -4.94 16.89
C LEU A 110 -14.98 -4.66 15.40
N MET A 111 -15.24 -3.41 15.06
CA MET A 111 -15.29 -2.94 13.67
C MET A 111 -14.72 -1.52 13.57
N PHE A 112 -13.93 -1.24 12.55
CA PHE A 112 -13.48 0.12 12.19
C PHE A 112 -13.28 0.23 10.68
N VAL A 113 -13.19 1.46 10.15
CA VAL A 113 -13.09 1.71 8.71
C VAL A 113 -11.79 2.43 8.39
N THR A 114 -11.13 2.00 7.31
CA THR A 114 -9.88 2.60 6.81
C THR A 114 -10.00 3.02 5.34
N GLU A 115 -8.97 3.73 4.86
CA GLU A 115 -8.73 3.85 3.43
C GLU A 115 -8.73 2.47 2.75
N PRO A 116 -9.04 2.38 1.44
CA PRO A 116 -9.11 1.10 0.76
C PRO A 116 -7.77 0.37 0.75
N VAL A 117 -7.75 -0.89 1.17
CA VAL A 117 -6.60 -1.80 1.08
C VAL A 117 -6.89 -2.92 0.10
N THR A 118 -5.87 -3.37 -0.60
CA THR A 118 -5.96 -4.45 -1.59
C THR A 118 -5.62 -5.80 -0.97
N THR A 119 -4.57 -5.82 -0.15
CA THR A 119 -4.08 -7.02 0.55
C THR A 119 -3.17 -6.62 1.70
N SER A 120 -2.74 -7.58 2.54
CA SER A 120 -1.59 -7.42 3.41
C SER A 120 -0.34 -8.00 2.74
N LEU A 121 0.86 -7.59 3.21
CA LEU A 121 2.10 -8.17 2.73
C LEU A 121 2.12 -9.69 2.96
N ALA A 122 1.63 -10.17 4.11
CA ALA A 122 1.49 -11.60 4.38
C ALA A 122 0.55 -12.30 3.38
N GLY A 123 -0.55 -11.65 3.00
CA GLY A 123 -1.47 -12.15 1.98
C GLY A 123 -0.80 -12.30 0.61
N LEU A 124 -0.05 -11.27 0.21
CA LEU A 124 0.69 -11.23 -1.04
C LEU A 124 1.80 -12.32 -1.09
N LEU A 125 2.54 -12.50 0.00
CA LEU A 125 3.59 -13.50 0.10
C LEU A 125 3.01 -14.93 0.06
N ARG A 126 1.90 -15.18 0.74
CA ARG A 126 1.19 -16.48 0.67
C ARG A 126 0.70 -16.79 -0.73
N GLU A 127 0.16 -15.79 -1.43
CA GLU A 127 -0.28 -15.95 -2.82
C GLU A 127 0.89 -16.32 -3.74
N LYS A 128 2.04 -15.68 -3.56
CA LYS A 128 3.27 -16.00 -4.31
C LYS A 128 3.74 -17.44 -4.05
N ASP A 129 3.78 -17.87 -2.78
CA ASP A 129 4.12 -19.24 -2.41
C ASP A 129 3.16 -20.29 -3.03
N GLU A 130 1.87 -19.96 -3.09
CA GLU A 130 0.86 -20.83 -3.68
C GLU A 130 1.01 -20.93 -5.21
N GLN A 131 1.33 -19.81 -5.86
CA GLN A 131 1.63 -19.78 -7.30
C GLN A 131 2.87 -20.61 -7.66
N GLU A 132 3.94 -20.50 -6.87
CA GLU A 132 5.15 -21.29 -7.06
C GLU A 132 4.88 -22.80 -6.89
N ARG A 133 4.07 -23.17 -5.89
CA ARG A 133 3.65 -24.58 -5.69
C ARG A 133 2.81 -25.10 -6.85
N THR A 134 1.82 -24.34 -7.30
CA THR A 134 0.94 -24.75 -8.40
C THR A 134 1.68 -24.83 -9.74
N SER A 135 2.65 -23.95 -9.97
CA SER A 135 3.51 -24.00 -11.16
C SER A 135 4.37 -25.26 -11.22
N ARG A 136 4.86 -25.75 -10.07
CA ARG A 136 5.65 -26.98 -9.96
C ARG A 136 4.80 -28.25 -10.12
N THR A 137 3.51 -28.21 -9.71
CA THR A 137 2.63 -29.39 -9.73
C THR A 137 1.73 -29.49 -10.96
N GLY A 138 1.75 -28.52 -11.88
CA GLY A 138 0.91 -28.51 -13.08
C GLY A 138 -0.61 -28.40 -12.80
N SER A 139 -1.01 -28.17 -11.56
CA SER A 139 -2.41 -28.11 -11.14
C SER A 139 -3.04 -26.75 -11.49
N ARG A 140 -4.22 -26.79 -12.14
CA ARG A 140 -4.99 -25.61 -12.60
C ARG A 140 -5.91 -24.99 -11.54
N ALA A 141 -5.68 -25.17 -10.27
CA ALA A 141 -6.54 -24.62 -9.22
C ALA A 141 -6.06 -23.22 -8.80
N SER A 142 -6.61 -22.17 -9.38
CA SER A 142 -6.38 -20.79 -8.92
C SER A 142 -7.59 -20.30 -8.14
N HIS A 143 -7.44 -20.08 -6.84
CA HIS A 143 -8.48 -19.51 -5.95
C HIS A 143 -8.64 -17.98 -6.06
N TYR A 144 -7.83 -17.31 -6.87
CA TYR A 144 -7.80 -15.84 -6.96
C TYR A 144 -8.27 -15.33 -8.34
N MET A 145 -9.52 -15.67 -8.65
CA MET A 145 -10.21 -15.08 -9.80
C MET A 145 -11.10 -13.96 -9.28
N VAL A 146 -10.80 -12.73 -9.66
CA VAL A 146 -11.71 -11.59 -9.45
C VAL A 146 -12.69 -11.58 -10.61
N GLU A 147 -13.98 -11.64 -10.29
CA GLU A 147 -15.04 -11.48 -11.27
C GLU A 147 -15.18 -9.98 -11.55
N GLU A 148 -14.86 -9.57 -12.77
CA GLU A 148 -15.04 -8.19 -13.22
C GLU A 148 -16.54 -7.93 -13.46
N ALA A 149 -16.94 -6.65 -13.43
CA ALA A 149 -18.33 -6.22 -13.65
C ALA A 149 -18.92 -6.68 -14.99
N ASN A 150 -18.10 -7.18 -15.90
CA ASN A 150 -18.48 -7.74 -17.21
C ASN A 150 -18.55 -9.28 -17.19
N GLY A 151 -18.45 -9.95 -16.04
CA GLY A 151 -18.51 -11.40 -15.91
C GLY A 151 -17.22 -12.14 -16.31
N THR A 152 -16.15 -11.46 -16.69
CA THR A 152 -14.85 -12.08 -16.97
C THR A 152 -14.06 -12.30 -15.68
N ARG A 153 -13.64 -13.55 -15.46
CA ARG A 153 -12.76 -13.92 -14.34
C ARG A 153 -11.32 -13.67 -14.73
N ARG A 154 -10.67 -12.68 -14.10
CA ARG A 154 -9.27 -12.36 -14.33
C ARG A 154 -8.43 -12.66 -13.11
N ARG A 155 -7.26 -13.26 -13.34
CA ARG A 155 -6.26 -13.50 -12.30
C ARG A 155 -5.69 -12.16 -11.82
N ARG A 156 -5.68 -11.92 -10.53
CA ARG A 156 -5.07 -10.75 -9.91
C ARG A 156 -3.56 -10.97 -9.87
N GLU A 157 -2.85 -10.49 -10.87
CA GLU A 157 -1.38 -10.53 -10.89
C GLU A 157 -0.85 -9.42 -9.96
N LEU A 158 -0.53 -9.79 -8.73
CA LEU A 158 0.27 -8.99 -7.83
C LEU A 158 1.71 -9.51 -7.94
N GLU A 159 2.44 -9.02 -8.92
CA GLU A 159 3.88 -9.28 -9.01
C GLU A 159 4.61 -8.43 -7.99
N ILE A 160 5.45 -9.05 -7.17
CA ILE A 160 6.44 -8.37 -6.34
C ILE A 160 7.76 -8.48 -7.10
N ASP A 161 8.15 -7.41 -7.79
CA ASP A 161 9.50 -7.27 -8.34
C ASP A 161 10.43 -6.53 -7.34
N GLU A 162 11.71 -6.47 -7.66
CA GLU A 162 12.72 -5.83 -6.80
C GLU A 162 12.41 -4.34 -6.55
N LEU A 163 11.91 -3.62 -7.55
CA LEU A 163 11.57 -2.21 -7.41
C LEU A 163 10.35 -2.01 -6.49
N GLU A 164 9.36 -2.91 -6.57
CA GLU A 164 8.21 -2.90 -5.67
C GLU A 164 8.64 -3.17 -4.23
N ILE A 165 9.59 -4.10 -4.01
CA ILE A 165 10.20 -4.37 -2.70
C ILE A 165 10.94 -3.12 -2.19
N GLN A 166 11.81 -2.51 -2.99
CA GLN A 166 12.57 -1.32 -2.61
C GLN A 166 11.65 -0.16 -2.23
N LYS A 167 10.64 0.11 -3.06
CA LYS A 167 9.64 1.15 -2.80
C LYS A 167 8.87 0.86 -1.50
N GLY A 168 8.40 -0.37 -1.33
CA GLY A 168 7.63 -0.78 -0.16
C GLY A 168 8.44 -0.70 1.13
N LEU A 169 9.67 -1.21 1.13
CA LEU A 169 10.58 -1.12 2.27
C LEU A 169 10.90 0.33 2.65
N LEU A 170 11.06 1.19 1.64
CA LEU A 170 11.26 2.62 1.86
C LEU A 170 10.05 3.27 2.53
N GLN A 171 8.83 2.91 2.10
CA GLN A 171 7.59 3.41 2.71
C GLN A 171 7.42 2.91 4.14
N VAL A 172 7.71 1.63 4.41
CA VAL A 172 7.72 1.08 5.78
C VAL A 172 8.74 1.83 6.64
N ALA A 173 9.95 2.07 6.15
CA ALA A 173 10.98 2.81 6.89
C ALA A 173 10.56 4.26 7.20
N LYS A 174 9.90 4.97 6.26
CA LYS A 174 9.31 6.30 6.51
C LYS A 174 8.23 6.25 7.59
N GLY A 175 7.41 5.21 7.59
CA GLY A 175 6.40 4.99 8.63
C GLY A 175 7.03 4.72 10.00
N LEU A 176 8.10 3.92 10.07
CA LEU A 176 8.86 3.68 11.31
C LEU A 176 9.56 4.94 11.80
N GLU A 177 10.20 5.72 10.92
CA GLU A 177 10.80 7.01 11.30
C GLU A 177 9.77 7.92 11.95
N PHE A 178 8.57 8.04 11.35
CA PHE A 178 7.47 8.81 11.92
C PHE A 178 7.03 8.28 13.29
N LEU A 179 6.87 6.96 13.45
CA LEU A 179 6.51 6.35 14.74
C LEU A 179 7.59 6.63 15.80
N HIS A 180 8.87 6.45 15.46
CA HIS A 180 9.99 6.56 16.38
C HIS A 180 10.28 8.00 16.79
N GLU A 181 10.37 8.93 15.82
CA GLU A 181 10.83 10.29 16.05
C GLU A 181 9.70 11.27 16.35
N SER A 182 8.56 11.14 15.64
CA SER A 182 7.44 12.09 15.76
C SER A 182 6.39 11.64 16.77
N ALA A 183 6.03 10.36 16.76
CA ALA A 183 5.01 9.83 17.66
C ALA A 183 5.60 9.32 19.00
N GLY A 184 6.91 9.09 19.08
CA GLY A 184 7.57 8.56 20.28
C GLY A 184 7.15 7.14 20.62
N LEU A 185 6.92 6.30 19.62
CA LEU A 185 6.38 4.95 19.75
C LEU A 185 7.30 3.90 19.12
N VAL A 186 7.39 2.77 19.79
CA VAL A 186 7.89 1.50 19.22
C VAL A 186 6.67 0.71 18.74
N HIS A 187 6.73 0.15 17.54
CA HIS A 187 5.64 -0.67 16.97
C HIS A 187 5.44 -1.98 17.75
N GLY A 188 6.54 -2.63 18.11
CA GLY A 188 6.61 -3.80 18.99
C GLY A 188 6.17 -5.13 18.38
N ASN A 189 5.54 -5.14 17.20
CA ASN A 189 5.09 -6.37 16.51
C ASN A 189 5.10 -6.19 14.98
N LEU A 190 6.12 -5.56 14.42
CA LEU A 190 6.24 -5.39 12.98
C LEU A 190 6.48 -6.73 12.29
N ASN A 191 5.56 -7.12 11.44
CA ASN A 191 5.59 -8.37 10.67
C ASN A 191 4.75 -8.21 9.39
N PRO A 192 4.78 -9.13 8.43
CA PRO A 192 4.04 -9.00 7.17
C PRO A 192 2.51 -8.83 7.30
N GLU A 193 1.90 -9.30 8.40
CA GLU A 193 0.46 -9.09 8.65
C GLU A 193 0.13 -7.65 9.09
N ALA A 194 1.12 -6.91 9.60
CA ALA A 194 0.98 -5.52 10.02
C ALA A 194 1.24 -4.51 8.88
N ILE A 195 1.58 -4.96 7.68
CA ILE A 195 1.85 -4.13 6.51
C ILE A 195 0.74 -4.36 5.48
N TYR A 196 0.00 -3.30 5.14
CA TYR A 196 -1.07 -3.34 4.14
C TYR A 196 -0.66 -2.65 2.86
N ILE A 197 -1.22 -3.12 1.73
CA ILE A 197 -0.94 -2.63 0.40
C ILE A 197 -2.24 -2.11 -0.20
N ASN A 198 -2.25 -0.86 -0.68
CA ASN A 198 -3.40 -0.26 -1.32
C ASN A 198 -3.41 -0.48 -2.85
N ALA A 199 -4.42 0.05 -3.54
CA ALA A 199 -4.57 -0.08 -5.00
C ALA A 199 -3.46 0.64 -5.79
N LYS A 200 -2.73 1.59 -5.16
CA LYS A 200 -1.57 2.29 -5.74
C LYS A 200 -0.26 1.55 -5.47
N SER A 201 -0.31 0.35 -4.90
CA SER A 201 0.85 -0.42 -4.42
C SER A 201 1.65 0.31 -3.34
N ASP A 202 1.03 1.20 -2.54
CA ASP A 202 1.71 1.80 -1.39
C ASP A 202 1.61 0.88 -0.18
N TRP A 203 2.74 0.70 0.50
CA TRP A 203 2.82 -0.10 1.72
C TRP A 203 2.57 0.78 2.94
N LYS A 204 1.68 0.34 3.81
CA LYS A 204 1.19 1.10 4.96
C LYS A 204 1.31 0.29 6.23
N ILE A 205 1.94 0.87 7.25
CA ILE A 205 2.05 0.25 8.57
C ILE A 205 0.69 0.30 9.28
N SER A 206 0.35 -0.80 9.95
CA SER A 206 -0.80 -1.01 10.83
C SER A 206 -0.38 -1.88 12.01
N GLY A 207 -1.31 -2.59 12.67
CA GLY A 207 -0.97 -3.58 13.70
C GLY A 207 -0.42 -2.99 15.00
N LEU A 208 -0.83 -1.79 15.39
CA LEU A 208 -0.32 -1.04 16.54
C LEU A 208 -0.88 -1.50 17.90
N GLY A 209 -1.36 -2.74 17.99
CA GLY A 209 -1.87 -3.32 19.23
C GLY A 209 -0.79 -3.53 20.31
N PHE A 210 0.45 -3.72 19.88
CA PHE A 210 1.63 -3.87 20.72
C PHE A 210 2.51 -2.62 20.76
N ALA A 211 2.04 -1.50 20.20
CA ALA A 211 2.81 -0.27 20.21
C ALA A 211 2.81 0.38 21.58
N GLY A 212 3.97 0.94 21.96
CA GLY A 212 4.17 1.62 23.22
C GLY A 212 5.39 2.54 23.22
N PRO A 213 5.56 3.36 24.26
CA PRO A 213 6.73 4.20 24.41
C PRO A 213 7.99 3.34 24.64
N PRO A 214 9.18 3.78 24.19
CA PRO A 214 10.44 3.13 24.52
C PRO A 214 10.75 3.27 26.04
N ASN A 215 11.48 2.28 26.59
CA ASN A 215 11.82 2.28 28.03
C ASN A 215 12.70 3.46 28.47
N SER A 216 13.42 4.10 27.54
CA SER A 216 14.44 5.11 27.84
C SER A 216 13.94 6.55 27.86
N THR A 217 12.68 6.78 27.59
CA THR A 217 12.11 8.14 27.52
C THR A 217 11.30 8.44 28.79
N GLU A 218 11.65 9.50 29.49
CA GLU A 218 10.70 10.21 30.37
C GLU A 218 9.54 10.60 29.47
N SER A 219 8.45 9.85 29.56
CA SER A 219 7.49 9.72 28.50
C SER A 219 6.70 11.01 28.28
N ARG A 220 6.95 11.68 27.16
CA ARG A 220 6.02 12.62 26.54
C ARG A 220 4.84 11.89 25.84
N SER A 221 4.85 10.56 25.83
CA SER A 221 3.81 9.75 25.20
C SER A 221 2.57 9.65 26.09
N SER A 222 1.40 9.88 25.49
CA SER A 222 0.10 9.69 26.16
C SER A 222 -0.30 8.22 26.29
N LEU A 223 0.54 7.29 25.82
CA LEU A 223 0.28 5.85 25.86
C LEU A 223 0.94 5.21 27.07
N SER A 224 0.22 4.28 27.70
CA SER A 224 0.76 3.48 28.80
C SER A 224 1.86 2.54 28.29
N PRO A 225 2.93 2.32 29.10
CA PRO A 225 3.96 1.33 28.79
C PRO A 225 3.36 -0.07 28.55
N LEU A 226 4.02 -0.88 27.74
CA LEU A 226 3.63 -2.27 27.49
C LEU A 226 3.90 -3.11 28.76
N ALA A 227 2.93 -3.88 29.18
CA ALA A 227 3.12 -4.93 30.18
C ALA A 227 3.83 -6.15 29.54
N LEU A 228 5.17 -6.07 29.43
CA LEU A 228 5.96 -7.08 28.69
C LEU A 228 5.77 -8.51 29.19
N SER A 229 5.56 -8.69 30.51
CA SER A 229 5.27 -10.01 31.09
C SER A 229 4.00 -10.65 30.51
N GLU A 230 2.99 -9.82 30.21
CA GLU A 230 1.73 -10.27 29.60
C GLU A 230 1.88 -10.46 28.09
N VAL A 231 2.60 -9.58 27.41
CA VAL A 231 2.82 -9.59 25.97
C VAL A 231 3.68 -10.77 25.52
N LEU A 232 4.72 -11.10 26.29
CA LEU A 232 5.65 -12.22 25.99
C LEU A 232 5.08 -13.57 26.40
N TYR A 233 4.01 -13.61 27.18
CA TYR A 233 3.35 -14.86 27.53
C TYR A 233 2.48 -15.34 26.37
N GLN A 234 2.85 -16.50 25.82
CA GLN A 234 2.11 -17.15 24.74
C GLN A 234 1.15 -18.19 25.35
N ASP A 235 -0.14 -17.94 25.25
CA ASP A 235 -1.17 -18.87 25.74
C ASP A 235 -1.65 -19.78 24.60
N PRO A 236 -1.45 -21.10 24.68
CA PRO A 236 -1.86 -22.03 23.62
C PRO A 236 -3.39 -22.12 23.41
N ARG A 237 -4.18 -21.56 24.34
CA ARG A 237 -5.64 -21.49 24.23
C ARG A 237 -6.11 -20.30 23.40
N LEU A 238 -5.24 -19.35 23.09
CA LEU A 238 -5.53 -18.22 22.24
C LEU A 238 -4.97 -18.44 20.84
N PRO A 239 -5.65 -17.94 19.79
CA PRO A 239 -5.10 -17.95 18.44
C PRO A 239 -3.77 -17.18 18.36
N GLN A 240 -2.83 -17.68 17.56
CA GLN A 240 -1.55 -16.99 17.33
C GLN A 240 -1.73 -15.59 16.76
N SER A 241 -2.75 -15.40 15.93
CA SER A 241 -3.05 -14.11 15.29
C SER A 241 -3.36 -12.95 16.25
N VAL A 242 -3.73 -13.27 17.50
CA VAL A 242 -3.98 -12.25 18.53
C VAL A 242 -2.81 -12.11 19.52
N GLN A 243 -1.72 -12.81 19.33
CA GLN A 243 -0.54 -12.80 20.20
C GLN A 243 0.65 -12.16 19.51
N LEU A 244 1.70 -11.84 20.28
CA LEU A 244 2.96 -11.34 19.74
C LEU A 244 3.57 -12.38 18.79
N ASN A 245 3.98 -11.93 17.61
CA ASN A 245 4.63 -12.83 16.65
C ASN A 245 6.13 -12.96 16.95
N LEU A 246 6.50 -13.99 17.73
CA LEU A 246 7.90 -14.22 18.11
C LEU A 246 8.83 -14.47 16.92
N ASP A 247 8.30 -14.91 15.77
CA ASP A 247 9.09 -15.16 14.56
C ASP A 247 9.62 -13.87 13.91
N TYR A 248 9.08 -12.70 14.33
CA TYR A 248 9.51 -11.37 13.88
C TYR A 248 9.97 -10.47 15.02
N THR A 249 10.11 -11.00 16.24
CA THR A 249 10.47 -10.21 17.42
C THR A 249 11.99 -10.19 17.62
N SER A 250 12.53 -9.04 18.06
CA SER A 250 13.96 -8.89 18.34
C SER A 250 14.37 -9.57 19.66
N PRO A 251 15.64 -10.03 19.77
CA PRO A 251 16.12 -10.69 20.97
C PRO A 251 16.14 -9.79 22.22
N ASP A 252 16.44 -8.52 22.08
CA ASP A 252 16.43 -7.53 23.16
C ASP A 252 15.01 -7.31 23.69
N PHE A 253 14.01 -7.29 22.82
CA PHE A 253 12.62 -7.22 23.23
C PHE A 253 12.17 -8.52 23.92
N ALA A 254 12.41 -9.69 23.31
CA ALA A 254 11.89 -10.97 23.78
C ALA A 254 12.63 -11.52 25.01
N LEU A 255 13.95 -11.33 25.11
CA LEU A 255 14.77 -11.94 26.15
C LEU A 255 15.21 -10.96 27.25
N ASP A 256 15.49 -9.71 26.86
CA ASP A 256 16.01 -8.70 27.77
C ASP A 256 14.92 -7.74 28.26
N SER A 257 13.68 -7.92 27.78
CA SER A 257 12.52 -7.05 28.09
C SER A 257 12.82 -5.57 27.81
N ASN A 258 13.59 -5.30 26.76
CA ASN A 258 14.05 -3.97 26.40
C ASN A 258 13.25 -3.45 25.20
N VAL A 259 12.37 -2.47 25.44
CA VAL A 259 11.56 -1.82 24.40
C VAL A 259 12.32 -0.63 23.84
N THR A 260 12.88 -0.78 22.66
CA THR A 260 13.57 0.30 21.95
C THR A 260 13.14 0.36 20.50
N THR A 261 13.33 1.50 19.84
CA THR A 261 13.08 1.67 18.40
C THR A 261 13.93 0.71 17.55
N ALA A 262 15.10 0.31 18.06
CA ALA A 262 15.97 -0.67 17.42
C ALA A 262 15.34 -2.08 17.34
N ALA A 263 14.35 -2.39 18.19
CA ALA A 263 13.63 -3.65 18.11
C ALA A 263 12.83 -3.76 16.80
N ASP A 264 12.17 -2.68 16.38
CA ASP A 264 11.43 -2.64 15.11
C ASP A 264 12.36 -2.76 13.90
N MET A 265 13.58 -2.23 13.99
CA MET A 265 14.58 -2.35 12.92
C MET A 265 15.06 -3.79 12.74
N PHE A 266 15.17 -4.55 13.83
CA PHE A 266 15.44 -5.99 13.75
C PHE A 266 14.25 -6.73 13.09
N SER A 267 13.03 -6.40 13.50
CA SER A 267 11.81 -6.95 12.90
C SER A 267 11.72 -6.64 11.41
N LEU A 268 12.08 -5.43 10.99
CA LEU A 268 12.20 -5.05 9.58
C LEU A 268 13.22 -5.93 8.85
N GLY A 269 14.37 -6.21 9.46
CA GLY A 269 15.36 -7.14 8.92
C GLY A 269 14.79 -8.53 8.69
N LEU A 270 13.99 -9.06 9.61
CA LEU A 270 13.30 -10.35 9.44
C LEU A 270 12.22 -10.31 8.34
N VAL A 271 11.50 -9.19 8.21
CA VAL A 271 10.56 -8.98 7.10
C VAL A 271 11.31 -8.98 5.77
N ILE A 272 12.47 -8.31 5.68
CA ILE A 272 13.31 -8.33 4.47
C ILE A 272 13.73 -9.76 4.12
N ILE A 273 14.21 -10.54 5.09
CA ILE A 273 14.60 -11.92 4.83
C ILE A 273 13.38 -12.73 4.33
N ALA A 274 12.21 -12.57 4.92
CA ALA A 274 11.00 -13.27 4.51
C ALA A 274 10.58 -12.93 3.06
N LEU A 275 10.86 -11.72 2.56
CA LEU A 275 10.58 -11.32 1.17
C LEU A 275 11.38 -12.12 0.13
N TYR A 276 12.56 -12.61 0.51
CA TYR A 276 13.46 -13.37 -0.37
C TYR A 276 13.54 -14.86 -0.01
N ASN A 277 12.87 -15.28 1.06
CA ASN A 277 12.85 -16.69 1.47
C ASN A 277 11.89 -17.51 0.60
N SER A 278 12.01 -18.83 0.62
CA SER A 278 11.06 -19.76 -0.02
C SER A 278 10.83 -20.97 0.89
N PRO A 279 9.65 -21.12 1.50
CA PRO A 279 8.50 -20.22 1.46
C PRO A 279 8.79 -18.87 2.10
N HIS A 280 7.97 -17.84 1.76
CA HIS A 280 8.14 -16.46 2.20
C HIS A 280 7.74 -16.27 3.68
N VAL A 281 8.50 -16.88 4.57
CA VAL A 281 8.32 -16.82 6.04
C VAL A 281 9.60 -16.37 6.73
N SER A 282 9.49 -15.94 7.98
CA SER A 282 10.64 -15.61 8.81
C SER A 282 11.64 -16.77 8.89
N PRO A 283 12.96 -16.48 8.94
CA PRO A 283 13.97 -17.50 9.22
C PRO A 283 13.88 -18.05 10.65
N LEU A 284 13.24 -17.31 11.56
CA LEU A 284 12.98 -17.77 12.92
C LEU A 284 11.66 -18.54 12.95
N GLN A 285 11.70 -19.82 13.29
CA GLN A 285 10.52 -20.66 13.44
C GLN A 285 10.40 -21.07 14.90
N THR A 286 9.84 -20.17 15.70
CA THR A 286 9.75 -20.32 17.17
C THR A 286 8.57 -21.15 17.61
N HIS A 287 7.62 -21.41 16.70
CA HIS A 287 6.35 -22.08 17.00
C HIS A 287 5.59 -21.41 18.16
N SER A 288 5.65 -20.08 18.24
CA SER A 288 5.06 -19.27 19.31
C SER A 288 5.52 -19.70 20.71
N ASN A 289 6.76 -20.12 20.86
CA ASN A 289 7.31 -20.60 22.11
C ASN A 289 8.63 -19.89 22.45
N LEU A 290 8.64 -19.19 23.59
CA LEU A 290 9.81 -18.43 24.04
C LEU A 290 11.02 -19.34 24.35
N SER A 291 10.80 -20.59 24.80
CA SER A 291 11.89 -21.54 25.03
C SER A 291 12.53 -21.98 23.72
N SER A 292 11.71 -22.22 22.68
CA SER A 292 12.19 -22.49 21.32
C SER A 292 12.97 -21.29 20.76
N TYR A 293 12.47 -20.06 20.98
CA TYR A 293 13.14 -18.82 20.61
C TYR A 293 14.55 -18.73 21.24
N LYS A 294 14.64 -18.97 22.57
CA LYS A 294 15.94 -18.99 23.29
C LYS A 294 16.90 -20.02 22.70
N LYS A 295 16.39 -21.23 22.42
CA LYS A 295 17.17 -22.31 21.83
C LYS A 295 17.69 -21.96 20.43
N LEU A 296 16.87 -21.37 19.57
CA LEU A 296 17.27 -20.93 18.23
C LEU A 296 18.42 -19.91 18.28
N LEU A 297 18.39 -18.98 19.22
CA LEU A 297 19.42 -17.95 19.35
C LEU A 297 20.66 -18.38 20.16
N SER A 298 20.66 -19.58 20.73
CA SER A 298 21.81 -20.10 21.49
C SER A 298 22.89 -20.75 20.61
N SER A 299 22.56 -21.08 19.35
CA SER A 299 23.50 -21.71 18.42
C SER A 299 23.78 -20.80 17.21
N PRO A 300 25.04 -20.61 16.81
CA PRO A 300 25.40 -19.85 15.60
C PRO A 300 24.77 -20.41 14.31
N SER A 301 24.54 -21.71 14.24
CA SER A 301 23.95 -22.37 13.07
C SER A 301 22.45 -22.06 12.90
N SER A 302 21.73 -21.75 13.98
CA SER A 302 20.31 -21.44 13.98
C SER A 302 20.02 -19.95 14.22
N THR A 303 21.06 -19.14 14.46
CA THR A 303 20.93 -17.69 14.55
C THR A 303 21.17 -17.08 13.16
N PRO A 304 20.23 -16.27 12.62
CA PRO A 304 20.44 -15.62 11.33
C PRO A 304 21.69 -14.71 11.35
N SER A 305 22.59 -14.92 10.40
CA SER A 305 23.83 -14.16 10.27
C SER A 305 24.31 -14.12 8.81
N GLN A 306 25.21 -13.22 8.50
CA GLN A 306 25.77 -13.13 7.14
C GLN A 306 26.46 -14.45 6.72
N GLY A 307 27.14 -15.13 7.66
CA GLY A 307 27.85 -16.39 7.38
C GLY A 307 26.96 -17.56 6.97
N ASN A 308 25.66 -17.55 7.34
CA ASN A 308 24.69 -18.57 6.96
C ASN A 308 23.58 -18.02 6.05
N ASN A 309 23.86 -16.96 5.28
CA ASN A 309 22.91 -16.29 4.40
C ASN A 309 21.62 -15.86 5.15
N PHE A 310 21.74 -15.48 6.43
CA PHE A 310 20.60 -15.16 7.31
C PHE A 310 19.53 -16.25 7.37
N LEU A 311 19.90 -17.52 7.16
CA LEU A 311 19.00 -18.68 7.06
C LEU A 311 17.97 -18.56 5.94
N CYS A 312 18.21 -17.69 4.96
CA CYS A 312 17.37 -17.53 3.79
C CYS A 312 17.69 -18.60 2.75
N SER A 313 16.65 -19.28 2.25
CA SER A 313 16.77 -20.30 1.19
C SER A 313 16.86 -19.69 -0.21
N GLY A 314 16.38 -18.46 -0.38
CA GLY A 314 16.40 -17.75 -1.65
C GLY A 314 17.61 -16.82 -1.81
N THR A 315 17.68 -16.15 -2.95
CA THR A 315 18.77 -15.23 -3.28
C THR A 315 18.45 -13.83 -2.76
N ILE A 316 19.25 -13.34 -1.81
CA ILE A 316 19.17 -11.97 -1.32
C ILE A 316 20.07 -11.07 -2.18
N PRO A 317 19.62 -9.87 -2.61
CA PRO A 317 20.47 -8.89 -3.28
C PRO A 317 21.75 -8.58 -2.48
N LYS A 318 22.87 -8.41 -3.19
CA LYS A 318 24.19 -8.24 -2.56
C LYS A 318 24.25 -7.07 -1.59
N ASP A 319 23.61 -5.95 -1.93
CA ASP A 319 23.60 -4.74 -1.08
C ASP A 319 22.83 -4.98 0.23
N LEU A 320 21.74 -5.72 0.18
CA LEU A 320 21.02 -6.15 1.38
C LEU A 320 21.88 -7.11 2.22
N LEU A 321 22.44 -8.13 1.58
CA LEU A 321 23.22 -9.18 2.25
C LEU A 321 24.48 -8.65 2.94
N SER A 322 25.22 -7.74 2.27
CA SER A 322 26.52 -7.29 2.71
C SER A 322 26.49 -6.04 3.58
N HIS A 323 25.50 -5.15 3.38
CA HIS A 323 25.54 -3.81 3.99
C HIS A 323 24.38 -3.51 4.92
N LEU A 324 23.18 -4.04 4.65
CA LEU A 324 21.98 -3.71 5.43
C LEU A 324 21.64 -4.76 6.48
N LEU A 325 21.45 -6.01 6.08
CA LEU A 325 21.05 -7.08 7.01
C LEU A 325 22.01 -7.27 8.18
N PRO A 326 23.36 -7.18 8.03
CA PRO A 326 24.28 -7.26 9.17
C PRO A 326 24.07 -6.15 10.20
N LYS A 327 23.56 -4.98 9.76
CA LYS A 327 23.26 -3.84 10.62
C LYS A 327 21.80 -3.80 11.12
N LEU A 328 20.96 -4.73 10.71
CA LEU A 328 19.60 -4.90 11.22
C LEU A 328 19.52 -6.13 12.13
N ILE A 329 20.04 -7.27 11.66
CA ILE A 329 20.05 -8.55 12.36
C ILE A 329 21.32 -8.67 13.21
N THR A 330 21.45 -7.82 14.19
CA THR A 330 22.52 -7.91 15.21
C THR A 330 21.93 -7.99 16.61
N ARG A 331 22.58 -8.75 17.50
CA ARG A 331 22.16 -8.93 18.89
C ARG A 331 22.19 -7.61 19.67
N ARG A 332 23.09 -6.68 19.31
CA ARG A 332 23.29 -5.41 19.99
C ARG A 332 22.40 -4.31 19.40
N PRO A 333 21.38 -3.80 20.10
CA PRO A 333 20.48 -2.78 19.57
C PRO A 333 21.20 -1.49 19.11
N ALA A 334 22.22 -1.06 19.85
CA ALA A 334 22.99 0.15 19.53
C ALA A 334 23.80 0.08 18.22
N GLN A 335 23.97 -1.10 17.62
CA GLN A 335 24.65 -1.30 16.35
C GLN A 335 23.67 -1.35 15.15
N ARG A 336 22.37 -1.34 15.43
CA ARG A 336 21.37 -1.36 14.38
C ARG A 336 21.17 0.03 13.79
N LEU A 337 20.95 0.06 12.47
CA LEU A 337 20.51 1.27 11.79
C LEU A 337 19.20 1.75 12.36
N ASN A 338 19.03 3.05 12.50
CA ASN A 338 17.71 3.65 12.69
C ASN A 338 16.94 3.73 11.36
N ALA A 339 15.67 4.10 11.40
CA ALA A 339 14.81 4.13 10.22
C ALA A 339 15.27 5.16 9.17
N ARG A 340 15.86 6.27 9.58
CA ARG A 340 16.42 7.30 8.68
C ARG A 340 17.68 6.82 7.99
N GLU A 341 18.62 6.23 8.74
CA GLU A 341 19.86 5.66 8.19
C GLU A 341 19.58 4.54 7.19
N PHE A 342 18.55 3.71 7.48
CA PHE A 342 18.11 2.67 6.56
C PHE A 342 17.64 3.25 5.22
N GLN A 343 16.85 4.33 5.24
CA GLN A 343 16.38 5.00 4.02
C GLN A 343 17.49 5.64 3.18
N GLN A 344 18.60 6.00 3.82
CA GLN A 344 19.77 6.62 3.18
C GLN A 344 20.79 5.60 2.67
N SER A 345 20.49 4.32 2.80
CA SER A 345 21.40 3.27 2.39
C SER A 345 21.54 3.18 0.86
N GLN A 346 22.70 2.70 0.41
CA GLN A 346 23.04 2.53 -1.00
C GLN A 346 22.07 1.58 -1.74
N TYR A 347 21.39 0.68 -1.04
CA TYR A 347 20.37 -0.20 -1.61
C TYR A 347 19.25 0.56 -2.34
N PHE A 348 18.94 1.77 -1.89
CA PHE A 348 17.93 2.62 -2.51
C PHE A 348 18.50 3.66 -3.49
N ASP A 349 19.79 3.64 -3.73
CA ASP A 349 20.47 4.58 -4.61
C ASP A 349 20.49 4.08 -6.05
N ASN A 350 19.31 4.08 -6.68
CA ASN A 350 19.17 3.79 -8.10
C ASN A 350 18.17 4.76 -8.76
N ILE A 351 18.25 4.88 -10.08
CA ILE A 351 17.49 5.85 -10.85
C ILE A 351 15.97 5.62 -10.75
N LEU A 352 15.50 4.38 -10.66
CA LEU A 352 14.08 4.06 -10.60
C LEU A 352 13.48 4.47 -9.25
N VAL A 353 14.17 4.13 -8.15
CA VAL A 353 13.76 4.55 -6.80
C VAL A 353 13.81 6.08 -6.67
N SER A 354 14.88 6.71 -7.18
CA SER A 354 15.01 8.17 -7.17
C SER A 354 13.88 8.86 -7.95
N THR A 355 13.50 8.28 -9.09
CA THR A 355 12.36 8.76 -9.89
C THR A 355 11.03 8.65 -9.11
N ILE A 356 10.78 7.53 -8.43
CA ILE A 356 9.58 7.36 -7.61
C ILE A 356 9.57 8.35 -6.45
N ARG A 357 10.70 8.53 -5.75
CA ARG A 357 10.84 9.53 -4.67
C ARG A 357 10.54 10.94 -5.16
N PHE A 358 11.01 11.29 -6.36
CA PHE A 358 10.72 12.59 -6.96
C PHE A 358 9.23 12.75 -7.26
N LEU A 359 8.59 11.74 -7.87
CA LEU A 359 7.15 11.72 -8.13
C LEU A 359 6.32 11.90 -6.85
N GLU A 360 6.71 11.27 -5.74
CA GLU A 360 6.03 11.44 -4.45
C GLU A 360 6.17 12.87 -3.89
N SER A 361 7.30 13.52 -4.15
CA SER A 361 7.56 14.91 -3.72
C SER A 361 7.13 15.97 -4.74
N LEU A 362 6.60 15.56 -5.89
CA LEU A 362 6.27 16.43 -7.02
C LEU A 362 5.39 17.65 -6.64
N PRO A 363 4.33 17.50 -5.82
CA PRO A 363 3.50 18.64 -5.42
C PRO A 363 4.27 19.75 -4.67
N ALA A 364 5.38 19.40 -4.00
CA ALA A 364 6.23 20.34 -3.26
C ALA A 364 7.37 20.95 -4.10
N LYS A 365 7.52 20.53 -5.36
CA LYS A 365 8.60 20.98 -6.25
C LYS A 365 8.20 22.26 -7.00
N ASN A 366 9.22 23.09 -7.33
CA ASN A 366 8.99 24.27 -8.15
C ASN A 366 8.79 23.89 -9.64
N ALA A 367 8.26 24.85 -10.43
CA ALA A 367 7.91 24.61 -11.84
C ALA A 367 9.12 24.20 -12.71
N ASN A 368 10.30 24.72 -12.43
CA ASN A 368 11.50 24.40 -13.19
C ASN A 368 11.99 22.97 -12.91
N GLU A 369 12.03 22.57 -11.62
CA GLU A 369 12.35 21.19 -11.22
C GLU A 369 11.38 20.20 -11.85
N LYS A 370 10.06 20.48 -11.80
CA LYS A 370 9.02 19.66 -12.42
C LYS A 370 9.25 19.52 -13.94
N SER A 371 9.51 20.63 -14.63
CA SER A 371 9.73 20.64 -16.08
C SER A 371 10.96 19.82 -16.48
N GLN A 372 12.09 20.01 -15.78
CA GLN A 372 13.31 19.24 -16.02
C GLN A 372 13.08 17.73 -15.78
N PHE A 373 12.40 17.40 -14.69
CA PHE A 373 12.05 16.02 -14.37
C PHE A 373 11.18 15.40 -15.47
N MET A 374 10.10 16.05 -15.91
CA MET A 374 9.19 15.54 -16.94
C MET A 374 9.90 15.27 -18.27
N ARG A 375 10.88 16.10 -18.64
CA ARG A 375 11.72 15.89 -19.83
C ARG A 375 12.67 14.70 -19.67
N GLY A 376 13.22 14.52 -18.46
CA GLY A 376 14.12 13.40 -18.15
C GLY A 376 13.40 12.07 -18.04
N LEU A 377 12.14 12.09 -17.58
CA LEU A 377 11.35 10.90 -17.28
C LEU A 377 11.20 9.96 -18.48
N GLN A 378 11.02 10.49 -19.69
CA GLN A 378 10.88 9.69 -20.91
C GLN A 378 12.04 8.73 -21.14
N ARG A 379 13.26 9.09 -20.73
CA ARG A 379 14.46 8.27 -20.89
C ARG A 379 14.49 7.10 -19.92
N VAL A 380 13.86 7.26 -18.77
CA VAL A 380 13.84 6.27 -17.68
C VAL A 380 12.62 5.34 -17.76
N LEU A 381 11.52 5.78 -18.39
CA LEU A 381 10.30 4.97 -18.52
C LEU A 381 10.53 3.54 -19.05
N PRO A 382 11.43 3.30 -20.04
CA PRO A 382 11.67 1.94 -20.54
C PRO A 382 12.26 0.96 -19.52
N GLU A 383 12.91 1.47 -18.47
CA GLU A 383 13.55 0.66 -17.43
C GLU A 383 12.57 0.22 -16.33
N PHE A 384 11.38 0.86 -16.29
CA PHE A 384 10.37 0.51 -15.30
C PHE A 384 9.60 -0.75 -15.65
N PRO A 385 9.30 -1.61 -14.66
CA PRO A 385 8.32 -2.67 -14.83
C PRO A 385 6.95 -2.10 -15.25
N PRO A 386 6.23 -2.74 -16.19
CA PRO A 386 4.92 -2.26 -16.67
C PRO A 386 3.89 -2.06 -15.55
N THR A 387 3.92 -2.91 -14.52
CA THR A 387 3.05 -2.85 -13.35
C THR A 387 3.27 -1.57 -12.53
N VAL A 388 4.52 -1.17 -12.33
CA VAL A 388 4.89 0.07 -11.63
C VAL A 388 4.53 1.29 -12.45
N LEU A 389 4.74 1.25 -13.77
CA LEU A 389 4.30 2.31 -14.69
C LEU A 389 2.80 2.56 -14.57
N GLU A 390 1.99 1.49 -14.63
CA GLU A 390 0.52 1.59 -14.60
C GLU A 390 -0.02 2.05 -13.24
N ARG A 391 0.51 1.49 -12.15
CA ARG A 391 -0.06 1.69 -10.81
C ARG A 391 0.48 2.93 -10.10
N LYS A 392 1.75 3.26 -10.32
CA LYS A 392 2.43 4.32 -9.58
C LYS A 392 2.72 5.55 -10.43
N VAL A 393 3.48 5.36 -11.53
CA VAL A 393 3.96 6.50 -12.33
C VAL A 393 2.80 7.19 -13.04
N LEU A 394 1.95 6.43 -13.73
CA LEU A 394 0.79 6.97 -14.43
C LEU A 394 -0.17 7.71 -13.49
N GLY A 395 -0.46 7.13 -12.32
CA GLY A 395 -1.32 7.76 -11.32
C GLY A 395 -0.80 9.13 -10.88
N ALA A 396 0.49 9.23 -10.56
CA ALA A 396 1.13 10.48 -10.16
C ALA A 396 1.08 11.54 -11.29
N LEU A 397 1.31 11.13 -12.54
CA LEU A 397 1.22 12.04 -13.70
C LEU A 397 -0.21 12.53 -13.93
N LEU A 398 -1.21 11.67 -13.77
CA LEU A 398 -2.62 12.05 -13.93
C LEU A 398 -3.08 13.04 -12.84
N ASP A 399 -2.56 12.93 -11.63
CA ASP A 399 -2.85 13.88 -10.54
C ASP A 399 -2.25 15.27 -10.81
N GLU A 400 -1.13 15.35 -11.57
CA GLU A 400 -0.45 16.61 -11.96
C GLU A 400 -1.00 17.25 -13.26
N LEU A 401 -1.92 16.64 -13.97
CA LEU A 401 -2.52 17.19 -15.20
C LEU A 401 -3.20 18.56 -15.02
N LYS A 402 -3.43 18.98 -13.77
CA LYS A 402 -3.98 20.30 -13.43
C LYS A 402 -2.97 21.44 -13.65
N ASP A 403 -1.68 21.11 -13.67
CA ASP A 403 -0.61 22.07 -13.95
C ASP A 403 -0.54 22.36 -15.45
N ARG A 404 -1.11 23.51 -15.86
CA ARG A 404 -1.24 23.89 -17.27
C ARG A 404 0.10 24.10 -17.95
N GLU A 405 1.09 24.63 -17.24
CA GLU A 405 2.43 24.88 -17.79
C GLU A 405 3.15 23.57 -18.17
N LEU A 406 2.88 22.51 -17.45
CA LEU A 406 3.50 21.20 -17.66
C LEU A 406 2.63 20.24 -18.49
N LEU A 407 1.39 20.64 -18.82
CA LEU A 407 0.41 19.77 -19.47
C LEU A 407 0.95 19.03 -20.70
N PRO A 408 1.65 19.67 -21.67
CA PRO A 408 2.19 18.97 -22.82
C PRO A 408 3.23 17.90 -22.44
N LEU A 409 4.13 18.21 -21.51
CA LEU A 409 5.17 17.28 -21.05
C LEU A 409 4.59 16.11 -20.27
N ILE A 410 3.58 16.36 -19.45
CA ILE A 410 2.88 15.30 -18.70
C ILE A 410 2.18 14.37 -19.69
N LEU A 411 1.44 14.91 -20.67
CA LEU A 411 0.74 14.11 -21.67
C LEU A 411 1.68 13.27 -22.53
N GLN A 412 2.84 13.80 -22.94
CA GLN A 412 3.86 13.02 -23.64
C GLN A 412 4.30 11.79 -22.83
N ASN A 413 4.54 11.97 -21.53
CA ASN A 413 4.89 10.85 -20.64
C ASN A 413 3.72 9.87 -20.45
N VAL A 414 2.49 10.35 -20.32
CA VAL A 414 1.29 9.52 -20.20
C VAL A 414 1.13 8.61 -21.41
N PHE A 415 1.22 9.15 -22.64
CA PHE A 415 1.12 8.35 -23.86
C PHE A 415 2.31 7.39 -24.02
N ALA A 416 3.51 7.80 -23.64
CA ALA A 416 4.68 6.92 -23.64
C ALA A 416 4.51 5.72 -22.67
N ILE A 417 3.81 5.91 -21.54
CA ILE A 417 3.46 4.82 -20.64
C ILE A 417 2.39 3.91 -21.25
N LEU A 418 1.31 4.49 -21.83
CA LEU A 418 0.23 3.72 -22.42
C LEU A 418 0.70 2.76 -23.54
N GLN A 419 1.75 3.14 -24.27
CA GLN A 419 2.37 2.28 -25.28
C GLN A 419 3.13 1.08 -24.69
N ARG A 420 3.45 1.11 -23.39
CA ARG A 420 4.27 0.09 -22.71
C ARG A 420 3.48 -0.83 -21.78
N VAL A 421 2.30 -0.39 -21.34
CA VAL A 421 1.49 -1.18 -20.39
C VAL A 421 0.56 -2.12 -21.13
N SER A 422 0.48 -3.38 -20.69
CA SER A 422 -0.36 -4.41 -21.30
C SER A 422 -1.87 -4.15 -21.17
N ASN A 423 -2.27 -3.38 -20.15
CA ASN A 423 -3.67 -3.06 -19.84
C ASN A 423 -4.13 -1.71 -20.37
N ALA A 424 -3.46 -1.15 -21.41
CA ALA A 424 -3.79 0.16 -21.96
C ALA A 424 -5.26 0.28 -22.38
N ARG A 425 -5.87 -0.80 -22.94
CA ARG A 425 -7.28 -0.87 -23.35
C ARG A 425 -8.27 -0.64 -22.20
N ARG A 426 -7.85 -0.89 -20.99
CA ARG A 426 -8.66 -0.62 -19.80
C ARG A 426 -8.27 0.70 -19.15
N THR A 427 -6.98 0.94 -19.00
CA THR A 427 -6.42 2.09 -18.30
C THR A 427 -6.75 3.41 -19.00
N LEU A 428 -6.75 3.42 -20.33
CA LEU A 428 -7.05 4.62 -21.11
C LEU A 428 -8.50 5.10 -20.90
N PRO A 429 -9.56 4.28 -21.14
CA PRO A 429 -10.94 4.74 -20.97
C PRO A 429 -11.31 4.97 -19.50
N GLU A 430 -10.81 4.16 -18.56
CA GLU A 430 -11.20 4.26 -17.15
C GLU A 430 -10.50 5.41 -16.40
N LYS A 431 -9.22 5.70 -16.72
CA LYS A 431 -8.41 6.65 -15.94
C LYS A 431 -8.03 7.91 -16.71
N VAL A 432 -7.63 7.78 -17.98
CA VAL A 432 -7.04 8.89 -18.75
C VAL A 432 -8.11 9.73 -19.42
N ILE A 433 -9.04 9.13 -20.17
CA ILE A 433 -10.12 9.84 -20.88
C ILE A 433 -10.96 10.74 -19.97
N PRO A 434 -11.39 10.31 -18.76
CA PRO A 434 -12.12 11.20 -17.84
C PRO A 434 -11.32 12.46 -17.48
N ARG A 435 -10.01 12.31 -17.22
CA ARG A 435 -9.13 13.45 -16.90
C ARG A 435 -8.94 14.42 -18.08
N LEU A 436 -8.79 13.87 -19.29
CA LEU A 436 -8.71 14.69 -20.50
C LEU A 436 -10.03 15.47 -20.72
N LYS A 437 -11.18 14.84 -20.50
CA LYS A 437 -12.49 15.51 -20.54
C LYS A 437 -12.58 16.64 -19.52
N GLU A 438 -12.16 16.44 -18.30
CA GLU A 438 -12.12 17.49 -17.26
C GLU A 438 -11.30 18.71 -17.70
N ILE A 439 -10.13 18.49 -18.31
CA ILE A 439 -9.22 19.57 -18.72
C ILE A 439 -9.74 20.31 -19.94
N PHE A 440 -10.16 19.58 -20.97
CA PHE A 440 -10.46 20.17 -22.26
C PHE A 440 -11.93 20.60 -22.41
N LEU A 441 -12.89 20.01 -21.67
CA LEU A 441 -14.32 20.29 -21.79
C LEU A 441 -14.93 21.12 -20.63
N ALA A 442 -14.28 21.20 -19.48
CA ALA A 442 -14.86 21.80 -18.26
C ALA A 442 -15.23 23.29 -18.35
N HIS A 443 -14.80 24.02 -19.39
CA HIS A 443 -15.02 25.47 -19.52
C HIS A 443 -16.06 25.89 -20.58
N GLN A 444 -16.91 24.98 -21.07
CA GLN A 444 -17.90 25.34 -22.10
C GLN A 444 -19.23 25.90 -21.54
N SER A 445 -19.38 26.09 -20.23
CA SER A 445 -20.65 26.52 -19.63
C SER A 445 -20.83 28.02 -19.39
N SER A 446 -19.81 28.86 -19.65
CA SER A 446 -19.97 30.33 -19.54
C SER A 446 -20.16 30.98 -20.92
N LYS A 447 -21.43 31.17 -21.27
CA LYS A 447 -21.81 31.99 -22.44
C LYS A 447 -21.34 33.42 -22.23
N GLY A 448 -20.46 33.94 -23.10
CA GLY A 448 -20.42 35.38 -23.37
C GLY A 448 -19.12 36.15 -23.10
N THR A 449 -17.98 35.54 -22.81
CA THR A 449 -16.70 36.26 -22.79
C THR A 449 -15.74 35.70 -23.82
N VAL A 450 -15.10 36.56 -24.59
CA VAL A 450 -14.02 36.21 -25.54
C VAL A 450 -12.94 35.51 -24.73
N GLN A 451 -12.80 34.20 -24.93
CA GLN A 451 -11.87 33.36 -24.17
C GLN A 451 -10.46 33.65 -24.68
N GLU A 452 -9.62 34.21 -23.84
CA GLU A 452 -8.20 34.38 -24.11
C GLU A 452 -7.57 33.01 -24.44
N ARG A 453 -6.84 32.93 -25.55
CA ARG A 453 -6.22 31.70 -26.05
C ARG A 453 -5.20 31.19 -25.04
N ASP A 454 -5.41 30.00 -24.49
CA ASP A 454 -4.45 29.33 -23.60
C ASP A 454 -3.50 28.47 -24.46
N SER A 455 -2.36 29.03 -24.85
CA SER A 455 -1.36 28.39 -25.71
C SER A 455 -0.81 27.08 -25.12
N LYS A 456 -0.85 26.92 -23.79
CA LYS A 456 -0.39 25.68 -23.12
C LYS A 456 -1.42 24.56 -23.21
N LYS A 457 -2.69 24.93 -23.12
CA LYS A 457 -3.80 24.02 -23.33
C LYS A 457 -3.84 23.54 -24.78
N ASP A 458 -3.61 24.46 -25.74
CA ASP A 458 -3.53 24.12 -27.16
C ASP A 458 -2.35 23.20 -27.45
N ALA A 459 -1.17 23.43 -26.86
CA ALA A 459 -0.01 22.56 -26.97
C ALA A 459 -0.28 21.16 -26.36
N GLY A 460 -0.99 21.10 -25.24
CA GLY A 460 -1.42 19.83 -24.65
C GLY A 460 -2.38 19.05 -25.56
N LEU A 461 -3.31 19.76 -26.22
CA LEU A 461 -4.22 19.14 -27.18
C LEU A 461 -3.47 18.60 -28.40
N MET A 462 -2.45 19.30 -28.89
CA MET A 462 -1.60 18.81 -29.98
C MET A 462 -0.95 17.47 -29.64
N VAL A 463 -0.45 17.30 -28.41
CA VAL A 463 0.10 15.99 -27.96
C VAL A 463 -0.97 14.90 -27.98
N VAL A 464 -2.22 15.20 -27.61
CA VAL A 464 -3.32 14.22 -27.70
C VAL A 464 -3.57 13.83 -29.14
N LEU A 465 -3.60 14.81 -30.05
CA LEU A 465 -3.82 14.58 -31.49
C LEU A 465 -2.69 13.75 -32.13
N GLU A 466 -1.44 14.03 -31.79
CA GLU A 466 -0.28 13.28 -32.27
C GLU A 466 -0.32 11.80 -31.83
N ASN A 467 -1.05 11.49 -30.73
CA ASN A 467 -1.18 10.15 -30.20
C ASN A 467 -2.58 9.54 -30.39
N MET A 468 -3.37 10.03 -31.36
CA MET A 468 -4.73 9.53 -31.64
C MET A 468 -4.78 8.06 -32.05
N ASN A 469 -3.72 7.54 -32.68
CA ASN A 469 -3.57 6.12 -32.98
C ASN A 469 -3.59 5.27 -31.68
N VAL A 470 -2.88 5.69 -30.63
CA VAL A 470 -2.89 5.02 -29.32
C VAL A 470 -4.29 5.03 -28.71
N VAL A 471 -5.03 6.14 -28.88
CA VAL A 471 -6.41 6.25 -28.41
C VAL A 471 -7.32 5.29 -29.19
N ALA A 472 -7.21 5.27 -30.50
CA ALA A 472 -8.03 4.41 -31.38
C ALA A 472 -7.82 2.92 -31.13
N GLU A 473 -6.58 2.49 -30.91
CA GLU A 473 -6.23 1.09 -30.66
C GLU A 473 -6.71 0.58 -29.27
N ASN A 474 -6.88 1.50 -28.32
CA ASN A 474 -7.15 1.16 -26.92
C ASN A 474 -8.55 1.56 -26.42
N CYS A 475 -9.42 2.11 -27.27
CA CYS A 475 -10.81 2.43 -26.94
C CYS A 475 -11.78 1.56 -27.74
N SER A 476 -12.91 1.16 -27.13
CA SER A 476 -14.02 0.55 -27.86
C SER A 476 -14.69 1.59 -28.77
N GLY A 477 -15.36 1.14 -29.84
CA GLY A 477 -16.00 2.06 -30.80
C GLY A 477 -16.98 3.07 -30.16
N LYS A 478 -17.65 2.71 -29.06
CA LYS A 478 -18.53 3.61 -28.30
C LYS A 478 -17.72 4.63 -27.47
N GLU A 479 -16.72 4.15 -26.76
CA GLU A 479 -15.82 5.01 -25.94
C GLU A 479 -14.98 5.93 -26.82
N PHE A 480 -14.58 5.45 -28.02
CA PHE A 480 -13.88 6.24 -29.02
C PHE A 480 -14.78 7.36 -29.54
N LYS A 481 -16.04 7.08 -29.91
CA LYS A 481 -17.01 8.12 -30.35
C LYS A 481 -17.30 9.15 -29.27
N ASP A 482 -17.41 8.73 -28.02
CA ASP A 482 -17.59 9.64 -26.87
C ASP A 482 -16.32 10.48 -26.60
N GLY A 483 -15.14 9.91 -26.81
CA GLY A 483 -13.84 10.59 -26.77
C GLY A 483 -13.62 11.50 -27.96
N GLU A 484 -13.90 11.00 -29.18
CA GLU A 484 -13.78 11.72 -30.44
C GLU A 484 -14.75 12.92 -30.50
N SER A 485 -16.01 12.75 -30.10
CA SER A 485 -16.97 13.89 -30.07
C SER A 485 -16.56 14.94 -29.04
N ALA A 486 -15.81 14.57 -27.99
CA ALA A 486 -15.22 15.52 -27.05
C ALA A 486 -14.02 16.23 -27.68
N ILE A 487 -13.13 15.49 -28.34
CA ILE A 487 -11.96 16.02 -29.06
C ILE A 487 -12.41 16.83 -30.29
N HIS A 488 -13.38 16.35 -31.07
CA HIS A 488 -13.98 17.07 -32.20
C HIS A 488 -14.61 18.41 -31.78
N ARG A 489 -15.30 18.48 -30.64
CA ARG A 489 -15.83 19.75 -30.13
C ARG A 489 -14.72 20.73 -29.77
N VAL A 490 -13.61 20.27 -29.21
CA VAL A 490 -12.44 21.11 -28.91
C VAL A 490 -11.74 21.51 -30.20
N LEU A 491 -11.60 20.62 -31.20
CA LEU A 491 -11.03 20.93 -32.52
C LEU A 491 -11.89 21.89 -33.32
N ALA A 492 -13.22 21.73 -33.31
CA ALA A 492 -14.12 22.68 -33.98
C ALA A 492 -13.97 24.10 -33.42
N HIS A 493 -13.74 24.21 -32.10
CA HIS A 493 -13.48 25.51 -31.46
C HIS A 493 -12.13 26.15 -31.82
N LEU A 494 -11.11 25.29 -32.10
CA LEU A 494 -9.79 25.76 -32.55
C LEU A 494 -9.78 26.06 -34.06
N ALA A 495 -10.63 25.40 -34.83
CA ALA A 495 -10.72 25.57 -36.29
C ALA A 495 -11.57 26.81 -36.72
N ASP A 496 -12.45 27.31 -35.87
CA ASP A 496 -13.28 28.47 -36.19
C ASP A 496 -12.51 29.76 -36.55
N PRO A 497 -11.34 30.08 -35.98
CA PRO A 497 -10.54 31.19 -36.43
C PRO A 497 -9.69 30.89 -37.67
N ILE A 498 -9.41 29.62 -38.00
CA ILE A 498 -8.62 29.21 -39.16
C ILE A 498 -9.46 29.24 -40.44
N ARG A 499 -10.78 29.16 -40.34
CA ARG A 499 -11.71 29.33 -41.49
C ARG A 499 -11.73 30.72 -42.06
N HIS A 500 -11.17 31.72 -41.37
CA HIS A 500 -11.04 33.08 -41.86
C HIS A 500 -9.65 33.42 -42.41
N SER A 501 -8.70 32.51 -42.40
CA SER A 501 -7.37 32.68 -43.01
C SER A 501 -7.07 31.45 -43.86
N ALA A 502 -7.49 31.57 -45.10
CA ALA A 502 -7.11 30.82 -46.31
C ALA A 502 -6.41 29.46 -46.18
N ALA A 503 -7.00 28.55 -46.91
CA ALA A 503 -6.45 27.38 -47.62
C ALA A 503 -6.72 26.03 -46.97
N ASP A 504 -7.82 25.51 -47.24
CA ASP A 504 -8.12 24.38 -48.14
C ASP A 504 -6.98 23.40 -48.39
N SER A 505 -7.33 22.16 -48.22
CA SER A 505 -6.91 20.98 -48.96
C SER A 505 -6.08 19.90 -48.29
N ALA A 506 -5.51 20.08 -47.11
CA ALA A 506 -4.70 19.00 -46.49
C ALA A 506 -5.39 18.16 -45.41
N TRP A 507 -6.57 18.56 -44.91
CA TRP A 507 -7.20 17.90 -43.73
C TRP A 507 -8.38 16.99 -44.02
N PHE A 508 -8.92 17.02 -45.25
CA PHE A 508 -10.06 16.18 -45.67
C PHE A 508 -9.66 14.72 -46.03
N GLY A 509 -8.37 14.42 -46.13
CA GLY A 509 -7.85 13.09 -46.47
C GLY A 509 -7.78 12.10 -45.31
N LEU A 510 -7.95 12.54 -44.05
CA LEU A 510 -7.84 11.67 -42.88
C LEU A 510 -9.19 11.23 -42.27
N ALA A 511 -10.30 11.68 -42.85
CA ALA A 511 -11.63 11.45 -42.30
C ALA A 511 -12.30 10.14 -42.73
N ASN A 512 -11.68 9.28 -43.53
CA ASN A 512 -12.28 7.99 -43.94
C ASN A 512 -11.25 6.88 -44.07
N PRO A 513 -10.84 6.21 -42.98
CA PRO A 513 -10.03 5.00 -43.10
C PRO A 513 -10.81 3.67 -43.06
N PHE A 514 -12.15 3.67 -43.18
CA PHE A 514 -12.90 2.40 -43.20
C PHE A 514 -13.80 2.31 -44.43
N PRO A 515 -13.56 1.38 -45.35
CA PRO A 515 -14.58 0.93 -46.28
C PRO A 515 -15.60 0.04 -45.58
N GLY A 516 -16.85 0.14 -45.98
CA GLY A 516 -18.09 -0.39 -45.55
C GLY A 516 -18.20 -1.82 -44.99
#